data_b1c85e8de690b7c2948e67e1e37dae80
#
_entry.id   b1c85e8de690b7c2948e67e1e37dae80
#
_cell.length_a   1.000
_cell.length_b   1.000
_cell.length_c   1.000
_cell.angle_alpha   90.00
_cell.angle_beta   90.00
_cell.angle_gamma   90.00
#
_symmetry.space_group_name_H-M   'P 1'
#
loop_
_entity.id
_entity.type
_entity.pdbx_description
1 polymer ?
#
loop_
_entity_poly.entity_id
_entity_poly.type
_entity_poly.pdbx_seq_one_letter_code
_entity_poly.pdbx_strand_id
1 'polypeptide(L)'
;FHDALYDHNISLDIIHDVNEETARYRALIVPGLYAADDGLLTRINRYIEQGGRALIGFKSGFSDENVKVRSGAQPGILRESCGVSYSQFTLPEETTVSACSADIDCRQDNQAELWMELLTPDAGTRTLLRYQHPAWGDYAAATEADYAQGRAIYVGFLPQKTLISQLFDRLTAGLDLRSRTSAYRYPLVVKKMRNRDGNSIHFLFNYSGEPQAFISETSGNALLSGEKVSCGQPLRLKAWEFTIIES
;
A
#
# COMPACT_ATOMS: atom_id res chain seq x y z
N PHE A 1 -4.96 2.88 4.33
CA PHE A 1 -4.10 2.47 3.20
C PHE A 1 -4.11 3.49 2.07
N HIS A 2 -5.28 3.85 1.51
CA HIS A 2 -5.36 4.83 0.41
C HIS A 2 -4.60 6.12 0.71
N ASP A 3 -4.84 6.74 1.84
CA ASP A 3 -4.25 8.04 2.21
C ASP A 3 -2.73 7.99 2.35
N ALA A 4 -2.19 6.87 2.86
CA ALA A 4 -0.76 6.66 2.97
C ALA A 4 -0.06 6.72 1.60
N LEU A 5 -0.69 6.16 0.56
CA LEU A 5 -0.17 6.19 -0.80
C LEU A 5 -0.46 7.51 -1.51
N TYR A 6 -1.64 8.07 -1.29
CA TYR A 6 -2.03 9.36 -1.84
C TYR A 6 -1.06 10.47 -1.45
N ASP A 7 -0.68 10.53 -0.16
CA ASP A 7 0.27 11.53 0.35
C ASP A 7 1.68 11.37 -0.24
N HIS A 8 2.00 10.19 -0.73
CA HIS A 8 3.26 9.89 -1.40
C HIS A 8 3.19 10.04 -2.93
N ASN A 9 2.08 10.57 -3.44
CA ASN A 9 1.82 10.75 -4.88
C ASN A 9 1.92 9.44 -5.68
N ILE A 10 1.59 8.31 -5.07
CA ILE A 10 1.50 7.02 -5.74
C ILE A 10 0.12 6.94 -6.39
N SER A 11 0.10 6.74 -7.71
CA SER A 11 -1.15 6.53 -8.43
C SER A 11 -1.72 5.16 -8.10
N LEU A 12 -3.00 5.11 -7.80
CA LEU A 12 -3.71 3.89 -7.44
C LEU A 12 -5.13 3.89 -8.04
N ASP A 13 -5.60 2.72 -8.37
CA ASP A 13 -6.97 2.44 -8.78
C ASP A 13 -7.64 1.59 -7.68
N ILE A 14 -8.93 1.83 -7.45
CA ILE A 14 -9.73 0.97 -6.58
C ILE A 14 -10.44 -0.05 -7.47
N ILE A 15 -10.14 -1.31 -7.25
CA ILE A 15 -10.73 -2.43 -7.97
C ILE A 15 -11.54 -3.30 -7.00
N HIS A 16 -12.55 -3.99 -7.50
CA HIS A 16 -13.42 -4.86 -6.71
C HIS A 16 -13.25 -6.35 -7.03
N ASP A 17 -12.40 -6.67 -8.00
CA ASP A 17 -12.07 -8.03 -8.39
C ASP A 17 -10.60 -8.14 -8.82
N VAL A 18 -10.07 -9.34 -8.80
CA VAL A 18 -8.73 -9.68 -9.31
C VAL A 18 -8.90 -10.59 -10.52
N ASN A 19 -8.51 -10.12 -11.68
CA ASN A 19 -8.64 -10.80 -12.98
C ASN A 19 -7.37 -10.62 -13.83
N GLU A 20 -7.40 -10.99 -15.10
CA GLU A 20 -6.25 -10.86 -16.01
C GLU A 20 -5.74 -9.42 -16.16
N GLU A 21 -6.64 -8.43 -16.10
CA GLU A 21 -6.26 -7.02 -16.18
C GLU A 21 -5.47 -6.55 -14.95
N THR A 22 -5.60 -7.26 -13.82
CA THR A 22 -4.87 -6.96 -12.59
C THR A 22 -3.36 -7.12 -12.74
N ALA A 23 -2.90 -7.95 -13.69
CA ALA A 23 -1.48 -8.14 -14.01
C ALA A 23 -0.75 -6.84 -14.44
N ARG A 24 -1.49 -5.80 -14.87
CA ARG A 24 -0.93 -4.48 -15.19
C ARG A 24 -0.44 -3.71 -13.95
N TYR A 25 -0.98 -4.02 -12.77
CA TYR A 25 -0.57 -3.36 -11.53
C TYR A 25 0.71 -3.98 -10.99
N ARG A 26 1.60 -3.13 -10.53
CA ARG A 26 2.89 -3.55 -9.94
C ARG A 26 2.75 -4.06 -8.51
N ALA A 27 1.73 -3.59 -7.80
CA ALA A 27 1.40 -4.01 -6.45
C ALA A 27 -0.11 -4.00 -6.24
N LEU A 28 -0.58 -4.93 -5.42
CA LEU A 28 -1.96 -5.05 -4.97
C LEU A 28 -2.01 -4.77 -3.46
N ILE A 29 -2.99 -3.97 -3.04
CA ILE A 29 -3.26 -3.76 -1.62
C ILE A 29 -4.65 -4.30 -1.30
N VAL A 30 -4.70 -5.16 -0.30
CA VAL A 30 -5.91 -5.79 0.21
C VAL A 30 -6.08 -5.36 1.67
N PRO A 31 -6.73 -4.22 1.94
CA PRO A 31 -6.67 -3.56 3.25
C PRO A 31 -7.46 -4.27 4.38
N GLY A 32 -8.32 -5.21 4.06
CA GLY A 32 -9.15 -5.93 5.02
C GLY A 32 -10.31 -6.63 4.29
N LEU A 33 -10.02 -7.63 3.50
CA LEU A 33 -11.00 -8.40 2.70
C LEU A 33 -11.68 -9.44 3.59
N TYR A 34 -12.57 -8.97 4.48
CA TYR A 34 -13.22 -9.79 5.51
C TYR A 34 -14.03 -10.94 4.91
N ALA A 35 -14.90 -10.64 3.95
CA ALA A 35 -15.76 -11.61 3.28
C ALA A 35 -15.39 -11.72 1.80
N ALA A 36 -15.08 -12.92 1.35
CA ALA A 36 -14.71 -13.17 -0.04
C ALA A 36 -14.99 -14.63 -0.41
N ASP A 37 -15.35 -14.87 -1.67
CA ASP A 37 -15.43 -16.22 -2.21
C ASP A 37 -14.02 -16.84 -2.41
N ASP A 38 -13.98 -18.16 -2.49
CA ASP A 38 -12.73 -18.90 -2.67
C ASP A 38 -12.05 -18.57 -4.00
N GLY A 39 -12.83 -18.24 -5.03
CA GLY A 39 -12.33 -17.86 -6.34
C GLY A 39 -11.52 -16.57 -6.30
N LEU A 40 -12.00 -15.54 -5.62
CA LEU A 40 -11.28 -14.26 -5.45
C LEU A 40 -9.96 -14.47 -4.68
N LEU A 41 -9.99 -15.21 -3.56
CA LEU A 41 -8.80 -15.49 -2.77
C LEU A 41 -7.76 -16.30 -3.58
N THR A 42 -8.22 -17.27 -4.38
CA THR A 42 -7.35 -18.05 -5.29
C THR A 42 -6.75 -17.16 -6.38
N ARG A 43 -7.51 -16.20 -6.93
CA ARG A 43 -6.97 -15.25 -7.92
C ARG A 43 -5.93 -14.31 -7.31
N ILE A 44 -6.08 -13.91 -6.05
CA ILE A 44 -5.05 -13.14 -5.32
C ILE A 44 -3.77 -13.96 -5.19
N ASN A 45 -3.85 -15.24 -4.76
CA ASN A 45 -2.69 -16.13 -4.69
C ASN A 45 -2.00 -16.26 -6.05
N ARG A 46 -2.78 -16.47 -7.12
CA ARG A 46 -2.24 -16.57 -8.49
C ARG A 46 -1.56 -15.28 -8.96
N TYR A 47 -2.12 -14.12 -8.64
CA TYR A 47 -1.47 -12.84 -8.93
C TYR A 47 -0.08 -12.77 -8.27
N ILE A 48 0.04 -13.19 -7.01
CA ILE A 48 1.32 -13.22 -6.30
C ILE A 48 2.25 -14.26 -6.91
N GLU A 49 1.76 -15.48 -7.16
CA GLU A 49 2.52 -16.57 -7.79
C GLU A 49 3.20 -16.14 -9.11
N GLN A 50 2.50 -15.33 -9.91
CA GLN A 50 2.96 -14.81 -11.20
C GLN A 50 3.91 -13.62 -11.10
N GLY A 51 4.39 -13.29 -9.91
CA GLY A 51 5.36 -12.20 -9.69
C GLY A 51 4.75 -10.92 -9.12
N GLY A 52 3.46 -10.91 -8.83
CA GLY A 52 2.79 -9.78 -8.18
C GLY A 52 3.31 -9.53 -6.77
N ARG A 53 3.18 -8.30 -6.32
CA ARG A 53 3.50 -7.87 -4.96
C ARG A 53 2.21 -7.53 -4.22
N ALA A 54 1.97 -8.11 -3.04
CA ALA A 54 0.73 -7.88 -2.30
C ALA A 54 0.98 -7.42 -0.87
N LEU A 55 0.29 -6.35 -0.44
CA LEU A 55 0.18 -5.95 0.96
C LEU A 55 -1.23 -6.30 1.43
N ILE A 56 -1.32 -7.29 2.31
CA ILE A 56 -2.58 -7.87 2.76
C ILE A 56 -2.79 -7.52 4.23
N GLY A 57 -3.88 -6.87 4.53
CA GLY A 57 -4.25 -6.45 5.88
C GLY A 57 -5.05 -7.51 6.63
N PHE A 58 -5.13 -7.30 7.93
CA PHE A 58 -5.86 -8.13 8.89
C PHE A 58 -7.29 -8.46 8.42
N LYS A 59 -7.83 -9.57 8.90
CA LYS A 59 -9.14 -10.12 8.53
C LYS A 59 -9.34 -10.45 7.05
N SER A 60 -8.31 -10.40 6.22
CA SER A 60 -8.45 -10.83 4.83
C SER A 60 -8.61 -12.35 4.75
N GLY A 61 -9.64 -12.80 3.99
CA GLY A 61 -9.97 -14.22 3.87
C GLY A 61 -10.62 -14.84 5.12
N PHE A 62 -11.10 -14.03 6.07
CA PHE A 62 -11.64 -14.51 7.35
C PHE A 62 -12.95 -15.26 7.20
N SER A 63 -13.84 -14.81 6.34
CA SER A 63 -15.13 -15.45 6.06
C SER A 63 -15.35 -15.68 4.56
N ASP A 64 -16.31 -16.55 4.24
CA ASP A 64 -16.81 -16.70 2.89
C ASP A 64 -17.71 -15.52 2.45
N GLU A 65 -18.22 -15.56 1.23
CA GLU A 65 -19.10 -14.52 0.67
C GLU A 65 -20.44 -14.36 1.42
N ASN A 66 -20.83 -15.36 2.21
CA ASN A 66 -22.03 -15.32 3.05
C ASN A 66 -21.72 -14.90 4.50
N VAL A 67 -20.51 -14.37 4.74
CA VAL A 67 -20.03 -13.92 6.07
C VAL A 67 -19.90 -15.08 7.08
N LYS A 68 -19.87 -16.32 6.61
CA LYS A 68 -19.60 -17.48 7.47
C LYS A 68 -18.09 -17.60 7.68
N VAL A 69 -17.67 -17.57 8.94
CA VAL A 69 -16.25 -17.69 9.32
C VAL A 69 -15.71 -19.05 8.84
N ARG A 70 -14.55 -19.03 8.20
CA ARG A 70 -13.87 -20.23 7.75
C ARG A 70 -13.36 -21.02 8.95
N SER A 71 -13.61 -22.34 8.96
CA SER A 71 -13.27 -23.23 10.07
C SER A 71 -11.79 -23.69 10.08
N GLY A 72 -11.06 -23.43 9.00
CA GLY A 72 -9.63 -23.74 8.89
C GLY A 72 -8.74 -22.69 9.55
N ALA A 73 -7.43 -22.93 9.54
CA ALA A 73 -6.47 -21.94 10.00
C ALA A 73 -6.55 -20.67 9.11
N GLN A 74 -6.59 -19.52 9.75
CA GLN A 74 -6.62 -18.23 9.07
C GLN A 74 -5.20 -17.86 8.56
N PRO A 75 -5.08 -17.06 7.51
CA PRO A 75 -6.12 -16.37 6.72
C PRO A 75 -6.74 -17.22 5.60
N GLY A 76 -7.08 -18.46 5.87
CA GLY A 76 -7.76 -19.33 4.93
C GLY A 76 -6.90 -19.65 3.70
N ILE A 77 -7.44 -19.46 2.50
CA ILE A 77 -6.75 -19.72 1.23
C ILE A 77 -5.51 -18.83 1.05
N LEU A 78 -5.53 -17.58 1.57
CA LEU A 78 -4.38 -16.66 1.48
C LEU A 78 -3.16 -17.11 2.29
N ARG A 79 -3.32 -18.09 3.20
CA ARG A 79 -2.21 -18.67 3.94
C ARG A 79 -1.08 -19.14 3.02
N GLU A 80 -1.42 -19.68 1.87
CA GLU A 80 -0.46 -20.21 0.91
C GLU A 80 0.54 -19.17 0.42
N SER A 81 0.06 -18.01 -0.01
CA SER A 81 0.92 -16.93 -0.51
C SER A 81 1.49 -16.05 0.58
N CYS A 82 0.82 -15.96 1.72
CA CYS A 82 1.27 -15.16 2.86
C CYS A 82 2.28 -15.88 3.76
N GLY A 83 2.38 -17.22 3.66
CA GLY A 83 3.28 -18.03 4.49
C GLY A 83 3.05 -17.84 5.99
N VAL A 84 1.81 -17.64 6.42
CA VAL A 84 1.48 -17.32 7.79
C VAL A 84 0.13 -17.92 8.18
N SER A 85 -0.01 -18.30 9.43
CA SER A 85 -1.30 -18.73 9.99
C SER A 85 -1.59 -18.07 11.32
N TYR A 86 -2.86 -18.04 11.70
CA TYR A 86 -3.30 -17.69 13.05
C TYR A 86 -4.59 -18.41 13.41
N SER A 87 -4.79 -18.67 14.68
CA SER A 87 -6.03 -19.23 15.24
C SER A 87 -6.64 -18.36 16.34
N GLN A 88 -5.93 -17.33 16.76
CA GLN A 88 -6.32 -16.42 17.81
C GLN A 88 -6.17 -14.97 17.39
N PHE A 89 -7.06 -14.14 17.89
CA PHE A 89 -7.07 -12.70 17.71
C PHE A 89 -7.66 -12.02 18.95
N THR A 90 -7.33 -10.76 19.13
CA THR A 90 -7.84 -9.96 20.26
C THR A 90 -7.93 -8.48 19.89
N LEU A 91 -8.44 -7.69 20.81
CA LEU A 91 -8.35 -6.23 20.72
C LEU A 91 -6.97 -5.79 21.21
N PRO A 92 -6.32 -4.85 20.54
CA PRO A 92 -4.94 -4.47 20.85
C PRO A 92 -4.76 -3.68 22.13
N GLU A 93 -5.80 -3.06 22.66
CA GLU A 93 -5.72 -2.12 23.78
C GLU A 93 -4.61 -1.07 23.55
N GLU A 94 -3.60 -1.00 24.44
CA GLU A 94 -2.45 -0.11 24.31
C GLU A 94 -1.21 -0.81 23.71
N THR A 95 -1.41 -1.92 22.97
CA THR A 95 -0.31 -2.70 22.42
C THR A 95 0.41 -1.93 21.32
N THR A 96 1.72 -1.89 21.40
CA THR A 96 2.61 -1.36 20.34
C THR A 96 3.30 -2.49 19.58
N VAL A 97 3.95 -2.13 18.49
CA VAL A 97 4.78 -3.05 17.71
C VAL A 97 6.23 -2.60 17.67
N SER A 98 7.15 -3.54 17.53
CA SER A 98 8.57 -3.30 17.32
C SER A 98 9.04 -3.89 15.99
N ALA A 99 9.98 -3.22 15.36
CA ALA A 99 10.58 -3.69 14.12
C ALA A 99 11.54 -4.85 14.36
N CYS A 100 11.44 -5.87 13.52
CA CYS A 100 12.42 -6.97 13.40
C CYS A 100 13.33 -6.79 12.18
N SER A 101 13.14 -5.73 11.40
CA SER A 101 13.90 -5.39 10.19
C SER A 101 14.42 -3.97 10.29
N ALA A 102 15.69 -3.75 9.91
CA ALA A 102 16.38 -2.47 10.07
C ALA A 102 15.84 -1.34 9.17
N ASP A 103 15.10 -1.69 8.13
CA ASP A 103 14.48 -0.77 7.18
C ASP A 103 13.09 -0.28 7.58
N ILE A 104 12.58 -0.74 8.75
CA ILE A 104 11.30 -0.30 9.31
C ILE A 104 11.57 0.47 10.60
N ASP A 105 11.06 1.69 10.68
CA ASP A 105 11.17 2.55 11.86
C ASP A 105 9.86 2.57 12.65
N CYS A 106 9.88 1.98 13.83
CA CYS A 106 8.76 1.93 14.77
C CYS A 106 8.92 2.89 15.97
N ARG A 107 9.79 3.90 15.90
CA ARG A 107 9.95 4.87 17.00
C ARG A 107 8.74 5.80 17.14
N GLN A 108 7.99 5.99 16.07
CA GLN A 108 6.74 6.74 16.03
C GLN A 108 5.71 5.89 15.27
N ASP A 109 4.42 6.17 15.49
CA ASP A 109 3.32 5.51 14.79
C ASP A 109 3.39 3.97 14.87
N ASN A 110 3.65 3.44 16.06
CA ASN A 110 3.85 2.01 16.31
C ASN A 110 2.69 1.34 17.07
N GLN A 111 1.56 2.02 17.24
CA GLN A 111 0.41 1.41 17.91
C GLN A 111 -0.31 0.42 16.99
N ALA A 112 -0.67 -0.73 17.55
CA ALA A 112 -1.62 -1.63 16.93
C ALA A 112 -3.02 -1.11 17.19
N GLU A 113 -3.79 -0.87 16.13
CA GLU A 113 -5.13 -0.33 16.25
C GLU A 113 -6.18 -1.37 15.83
N LEU A 114 -7.39 -1.20 16.34
CA LEU A 114 -8.63 -1.86 15.97
C LEU A 114 -8.66 -3.39 16.19
N TRP A 115 -7.62 -4.12 15.83
CA TRP A 115 -7.59 -5.57 15.76
C TRP A 115 -6.16 -6.09 15.88
N MET A 116 -6.00 -7.31 16.41
CA MET A 116 -4.69 -7.91 16.59
C MET A 116 -4.79 -9.43 16.38
N GLU A 117 -4.20 -9.91 15.31
CA GLU A 117 -4.07 -11.33 14.98
C GLU A 117 -2.72 -11.86 15.47
N LEU A 118 -2.73 -12.99 16.16
CA LEU A 118 -1.53 -13.59 16.71
C LEU A 118 -0.86 -14.47 15.65
N LEU A 119 -0.02 -13.84 14.82
CA LEU A 119 0.53 -14.47 13.64
C LEU A 119 1.65 -15.45 13.95
N THR A 120 1.56 -16.65 13.36
CA THR A 120 2.60 -17.68 13.39
C THR A 120 3.16 -17.84 11.98
N PRO A 121 4.39 -17.36 11.70
CA PRO A 121 5.02 -17.51 10.39
C PRO A 121 5.36 -18.96 10.08
N ASP A 122 5.15 -19.37 8.83
CA ASP A 122 5.63 -20.65 8.30
C ASP A 122 7.16 -20.61 8.07
N ALA A 123 7.79 -21.77 7.89
CA ALA A 123 9.22 -21.84 7.62
C ALA A 123 9.59 -21.03 6.36
N GLY A 124 10.60 -20.17 6.46
CA GLY A 124 11.04 -19.29 5.38
C GLY A 124 10.35 -17.94 5.33
N THR A 125 9.27 -17.73 6.08
CA THR A 125 8.59 -16.44 6.19
C THR A 125 9.34 -15.52 7.18
N ARG A 126 9.59 -14.30 6.78
CA ARG A 126 10.29 -13.30 7.59
C ARG A 126 9.30 -12.55 8.49
N THR A 127 9.59 -12.47 9.78
CA THR A 127 8.87 -11.57 10.69
C THR A 127 9.41 -10.15 10.49
N LEU A 128 8.51 -9.22 10.18
CA LEU A 128 8.82 -7.79 10.02
C LEU A 128 8.57 -7.00 11.30
N LEU A 129 7.47 -7.31 11.98
CA LEU A 129 7.04 -6.66 13.21
C LEU A 129 6.61 -7.71 14.24
N ARG A 130 6.84 -7.41 15.52
CA ARG A 130 6.31 -8.16 16.67
C ARG A 130 5.50 -7.27 17.60
N TYR A 131 4.52 -7.85 18.26
CA TYR A 131 3.79 -7.15 19.30
C TYR A 131 4.67 -6.92 20.53
N GLN A 132 4.57 -5.75 21.14
CA GLN A 132 5.17 -5.44 22.43
C GLN A 132 4.11 -5.62 23.53
N HIS A 133 3.90 -6.86 23.92
CA HIS A 133 2.89 -7.23 24.91
C HIS A 133 3.39 -8.37 25.79
N PRO A 134 3.15 -8.34 27.12
CA PRO A 134 3.67 -9.36 28.05
C PRO A 134 3.25 -10.79 27.69
N ALA A 135 2.04 -10.99 27.18
CA ALA A 135 1.51 -12.31 26.84
C ALA A 135 1.62 -12.66 25.35
N TRP A 136 1.74 -11.67 24.45
CA TRP A 136 1.63 -11.87 23.00
C TRP A 136 2.90 -11.47 22.24
N GLY A 137 3.98 -11.14 22.94
CA GLY A 137 5.24 -10.68 22.35
C GLY A 137 5.96 -11.72 21.47
N ASP A 138 5.64 -13.00 21.64
CA ASP A 138 6.20 -14.06 20.82
C ASP A 138 5.58 -14.15 19.42
N TYR A 139 4.38 -13.57 19.24
CA TYR A 139 3.69 -13.58 17.95
C TYR A 139 4.17 -12.46 17.02
N ALA A 140 4.21 -12.78 15.73
CA ALA A 140 4.43 -11.77 14.71
C ALA A 140 3.19 -10.88 14.57
N ALA A 141 3.43 -9.60 14.29
CA ALA A 141 2.40 -8.61 13.97
C ALA A 141 2.33 -8.34 12.46
N ALA A 142 3.47 -8.44 11.76
CA ALA A 142 3.53 -8.40 10.31
C ALA A 142 4.64 -9.35 9.82
N THR A 143 4.39 -9.95 8.66
CA THR A 143 5.28 -10.94 8.05
C THR A 143 5.48 -10.66 6.56
N GLU A 144 6.57 -11.18 5.99
CA GLU A 144 6.87 -11.13 4.57
C GLU A 144 7.25 -12.52 4.07
N ALA A 145 6.55 -12.99 3.05
CA ALA A 145 6.81 -14.26 2.39
C ALA A 145 7.12 -14.05 0.91
N ASP A 146 8.13 -14.74 0.41
CA ASP A 146 8.32 -14.93 -1.02
C ASP A 146 7.47 -16.15 -1.45
N TYR A 147 6.64 -15.99 -2.48
CA TYR A 147 5.78 -17.04 -3.01
C TYR A 147 5.95 -17.15 -4.51
N ALA A 148 6.54 -18.25 -4.96
CA ALA A 148 6.94 -18.47 -6.35
C ALA A 148 7.77 -17.27 -6.89
N GLN A 149 7.21 -16.48 -7.82
CA GLN A 149 7.91 -15.33 -8.40
C GLN A 149 7.57 -14.00 -7.70
N GLY A 150 6.57 -14.01 -6.82
CA GLY A 150 6.06 -12.82 -6.16
C GLY A 150 6.36 -12.76 -4.68
N ARG A 151 5.71 -11.83 -4.01
CA ARG A 151 5.92 -11.56 -2.59
C ARG A 151 4.65 -11.02 -1.95
N ALA A 152 4.36 -11.46 -0.73
CA ALA A 152 3.30 -10.92 0.09
C ALA A 152 3.83 -10.40 1.42
N ILE A 153 3.29 -9.26 1.86
CA ILE A 153 3.37 -8.80 3.25
C ILE A 153 1.98 -8.96 3.85
N TYR A 154 1.88 -9.67 4.97
CA TYR A 154 0.65 -9.79 5.74
C TYR A 154 0.76 -9.00 7.03
N VAL A 155 -0.28 -8.23 7.37
CA VAL A 155 -0.33 -7.37 8.56
C VAL A 155 -1.54 -7.72 9.40
N GLY A 156 -1.33 -8.25 10.60
CA GLY A 156 -2.37 -8.76 11.49
C GLY A 156 -3.09 -7.71 12.34
N PHE A 157 -2.92 -6.42 12.06
CA PHE A 157 -3.55 -5.30 12.77
C PHE A 157 -3.78 -4.13 11.83
N LEU A 158 -4.47 -3.07 12.26
CA LEU A 158 -4.53 -1.83 11.51
C LEU A 158 -3.30 -0.98 11.81
N PRO A 159 -2.33 -0.86 10.89
CA PRO A 159 -1.15 -0.04 11.10
C PRO A 159 -1.47 1.44 10.87
N GLN A 160 -0.74 2.30 11.56
CA GLN A 160 -0.78 3.74 11.34
C GLN A 160 -0.16 4.11 9.99
N LYS A 161 -0.49 5.29 9.50
CA LYS A 161 -0.22 5.74 8.12
C LYS A 161 1.26 5.66 7.72
N THR A 162 2.15 6.08 8.60
CA THR A 162 3.60 6.05 8.35
C THR A 162 4.11 4.62 8.19
N LEU A 163 3.60 3.71 9.01
CA LEU A 163 3.99 2.29 8.95
C LEU A 163 3.46 1.61 7.69
N ILE A 164 2.24 1.96 7.24
CA ILE A 164 1.71 1.49 5.94
C ILE A 164 2.64 1.90 4.80
N SER A 165 3.11 3.15 4.82
CA SER A 165 4.04 3.65 3.79
C SER A 165 5.36 2.89 3.77
N GLN A 166 5.93 2.61 4.95
CA GLN A 166 7.18 1.86 5.07
C GLN A 166 7.03 0.39 4.60
N LEU A 167 5.93 -0.27 4.97
CA LEU A 167 5.62 -1.62 4.52
C LEU A 167 5.42 -1.68 3.00
N PHE A 168 4.75 -0.67 2.44
CA PHE A 168 4.59 -0.55 0.99
C PHE A 168 5.93 -0.30 0.27
N ASP A 169 6.76 0.60 0.80
CA ASP A 169 8.11 0.86 0.25
C ASP A 169 8.96 -0.41 0.26
N ARG A 170 8.92 -1.17 1.35
CA ARG A 170 9.60 -2.46 1.44
C ARG A 170 9.07 -3.47 0.41
N LEU A 171 7.74 -3.62 0.33
CA LEU A 171 7.11 -4.55 -0.61
C LEU A 171 7.53 -4.26 -2.05
N THR A 172 7.62 -2.98 -2.39
CA THR A 172 7.87 -2.50 -3.75
C THR A 172 9.33 -2.17 -4.04
N ALA A 173 10.22 -2.47 -3.09
CA ALA A 173 11.65 -2.30 -3.29
C ALA A 173 12.14 -3.04 -4.55
N GLY A 174 12.88 -2.33 -5.41
CA GLY A 174 13.35 -2.85 -6.70
C GLY A 174 12.33 -2.77 -7.84
N LEU A 175 11.09 -2.33 -7.59
CA LEU A 175 10.16 -1.97 -8.64
C LEU A 175 10.35 -0.49 -8.99
N ASP A 176 10.36 -0.18 -10.27
CA ASP A 176 10.37 1.24 -10.73
C ASP A 176 8.94 1.81 -10.64
N LEU A 177 8.52 2.13 -9.42
CA LEU A 177 7.22 2.77 -9.15
C LEU A 177 7.35 4.28 -8.98
N ARG A 178 8.57 4.79 -8.79
CA ARG A 178 8.80 6.19 -8.46
C ARG A 178 9.19 6.99 -9.69
N SER A 179 8.25 7.78 -10.17
CA SER A 179 8.60 8.93 -11.01
C SER A 179 9.17 10.06 -10.13
N ARG A 180 9.76 11.11 -10.74
CA ARG A 180 10.25 12.28 -10.01
C ARG A 180 9.15 12.91 -9.13
N THR A 181 7.89 12.85 -9.55
CA THR A 181 6.74 13.36 -8.79
C THR A 181 6.49 12.61 -7.51
N SER A 182 6.89 11.34 -7.39
CA SER A 182 6.78 10.60 -6.12
C SER A 182 7.77 11.10 -5.06
N ALA A 183 8.71 11.98 -5.41
CA ALA A 183 9.54 12.67 -4.43
C ALA A 183 8.76 13.75 -3.66
N TYR A 184 7.68 14.27 -4.24
CA TYR A 184 6.81 15.23 -3.55
C TYR A 184 5.91 14.51 -2.54
N ARG A 185 5.55 15.25 -1.51
CA ARG A 185 4.67 14.80 -0.45
C ARG A 185 3.54 15.80 -0.27
N TYR A 186 2.41 15.34 0.26
CA TYR A 186 1.39 16.26 0.72
C TYR A 186 2.06 17.40 1.53
N PRO A 187 1.70 18.66 1.29
CA PRO A 187 0.53 19.18 0.57
C PRO A 187 0.68 19.35 -0.95
N LEU A 188 1.81 18.98 -1.56
CA LEU A 188 1.94 18.96 -3.01
C LEU A 188 1.45 17.63 -3.58
N VAL A 189 0.34 17.68 -4.31
CA VAL A 189 -0.27 16.51 -4.93
C VAL A 189 -0.14 16.57 -6.44
N VAL A 190 0.37 15.48 -7.03
CA VAL A 190 0.55 15.34 -8.46
C VAL A 190 -0.26 14.16 -8.97
N LYS A 191 -1.10 14.39 -9.98
CA LYS A 191 -1.84 13.34 -10.67
C LYS A 191 -1.47 13.35 -12.15
N LYS A 192 -1.31 12.17 -12.72
CA LYS A 192 -0.99 11.99 -14.13
C LYS A 192 -2.07 11.16 -14.79
N MET A 193 -2.45 11.54 -15.99
CA MET A 193 -3.37 10.77 -16.84
C MET A 193 -3.02 10.97 -18.30
N ARG A 194 -3.67 10.25 -19.19
CA ARG A 194 -3.66 10.48 -20.63
C ARG A 194 -5.04 10.94 -21.09
N ASN A 195 -5.08 11.94 -21.96
CA ASN A 195 -6.32 12.33 -22.60
C ASN A 195 -6.65 11.37 -23.77
N ARG A 196 -7.78 11.62 -24.43
CA ARG A 196 -8.24 10.79 -25.57
C ARG A 196 -7.30 10.85 -26.78
N ASP A 197 -6.55 11.93 -26.92
CA ASP A 197 -5.59 12.13 -28.00
C ASP A 197 -4.22 11.50 -27.71
N GLY A 198 -4.06 10.89 -26.52
CA GLY A 198 -2.85 10.22 -26.08
C GLY A 198 -1.85 11.15 -25.39
N ASN A 199 -2.13 12.46 -25.28
CA ASN A 199 -1.27 13.41 -24.59
C ASN A 199 -1.26 13.15 -23.09
N SER A 200 -0.10 13.34 -22.45
CA SER A 200 0.01 13.25 -21.01
C SER A 200 -0.48 14.54 -20.35
N ILE A 201 -1.35 14.39 -19.36
CA ILE A 201 -1.89 15.50 -18.57
C ILE A 201 -1.36 15.36 -17.14
N HIS A 202 -0.70 16.40 -16.66
CA HIS A 202 -0.17 16.49 -15.30
C HIS A 202 -0.96 17.54 -14.52
N PHE A 203 -1.65 17.10 -13.48
CA PHE A 203 -2.32 17.98 -12.52
C PHE A 203 -1.41 18.15 -11.31
N LEU A 204 -1.22 19.38 -10.92
CA LEU A 204 -0.37 19.76 -9.79
C LEU A 204 -1.17 20.63 -8.85
N PHE A 205 -1.32 20.21 -7.60
CA PHE A 205 -2.12 20.89 -6.59
C PHE A 205 -1.26 21.27 -5.41
N ASN A 206 -1.44 22.49 -4.92
CA ASN A 206 -0.94 22.92 -3.62
C ASN A 206 -2.11 22.96 -2.63
N TYR A 207 -2.20 21.98 -1.73
CA TYR A 207 -3.22 21.91 -0.69
C TYR A 207 -2.76 22.54 0.63
N SER A 208 -2.03 23.67 0.55
CA SER A 208 -1.61 24.42 1.73
C SER A 208 -1.89 25.92 1.63
N GLY A 209 -1.89 26.59 2.78
CA GLY A 209 -1.99 28.05 2.89
C GLY A 209 -0.70 28.78 2.50
N GLU A 210 0.38 28.05 2.20
CA GLU A 210 1.68 28.63 1.85
C GLU A 210 2.04 28.35 0.38
N PRO A 211 2.75 29.27 -0.29
CA PRO A 211 3.25 29.01 -1.64
C PRO A 211 4.21 27.84 -1.65
N GLN A 212 4.04 26.95 -2.65
CA GLN A 212 4.88 25.76 -2.84
C GLN A 212 5.56 25.81 -4.22
N ALA A 213 6.72 25.16 -4.32
CA ALA A 213 7.46 25.06 -5.55
C ALA A 213 7.65 23.59 -5.93
N PHE A 214 7.59 23.30 -7.24
CA PHE A 214 7.97 22.00 -7.76
C PHE A 214 8.68 22.17 -9.09
N ILE A 215 9.39 21.13 -9.52
CA ILE A 215 10.11 21.10 -10.78
C ILE A 215 9.30 20.29 -11.78
N SER A 216 8.97 20.87 -12.93
CA SER A 216 8.24 20.17 -13.96
C SER A 216 9.03 18.98 -14.49
N GLU A 217 8.38 17.83 -14.56
CA GLU A 217 8.98 16.61 -15.15
C GLU A 217 8.84 16.53 -16.65
N THR A 218 8.01 17.39 -17.22
CA THR A 218 7.68 17.37 -18.65
C THR A 218 7.74 18.75 -19.25
N SER A 219 7.95 18.81 -20.57
CA SER A 219 7.73 20.01 -21.35
C SER A 219 6.32 19.97 -21.94
N GLY A 220 5.62 21.09 -21.93
CA GLY A 220 4.25 21.16 -22.43
C GLY A 220 3.65 22.55 -22.30
N ASN A 221 2.34 22.63 -22.36
CA ASN A 221 1.59 23.87 -22.19
C ASN A 221 0.81 23.84 -20.87
N ALA A 222 0.95 24.89 -20.06
CA ALA A 222 0.10 25.11 -18.90
C ALA A 222 -1.28 25.55 -19.37
N LEU A 223 -2.28 24.66 -19.28
CA LEU A 223 -3.59 24.87 -19.89
C LEU A 223 -4.36 26.07 -19.29
N LEU A 224 -4.08 26.43 -18.04
CA LEU A 224 -4.78 27.54 -17.37
C LEU A 224 -4.16 28.92 -17.68
N SER A 225 -2.85 29.01 -17.85
CA SER A 225 -2.16 30.26 -18.15
C SER A 225 -1.83 30.46 -19.64
N GLY A 226 -1.82 29.36 -20.40
CA GLY A 226 -1.37 29.37 -21.82
C GLY A 226 0.16 29.43 -21.98
N GLU A 227 0.92 29.38 -20.87
CA GLU A 227 2.38 29.48 -20.92
C GLU A 227 3.02 28.13 -21.27
N LYS A 228 4.16 28.22 -21.96
CA LYS A 228 5.00 27.04 -22.19
C LYS A 228 5.81 26.71 -20.97
N VAL A 229 5.83 25.45 -20.60
CA VAL A 229 6.61 24.89 -19.51
C VAL A 229 7.68 23.96 -20.08
N SER A 230 8.91 24.08 -19.59
CA SER A 230 10.01 23.19 -19.97
C SER A 230 10.27 22.15 -18.88
N CYS A 231 10.71 20.95 -19.27
CA CYS A 231 11.19 19.96 -18.33
C CYS A 231 12.36 20.53 -17.50
N GLY A 232 12.31 20.36 -16.18
CA GLY A 232 13.29 20.93 -15.25
C GLY A 232 12.95 22.36 -14.78
N GLN A 233 11.94 22.99 -15.36
CA GLN A 233 11.53 24.35 -14.98
C GLN A 233 10.90 24.34 -13.58
N PRO A 234 11.37 25.23 -12.64
CA PRO A 234 10.69 25.43 -11.38
C PRO A 234 9.36 26.18 -11.60
N LEU A 235 8.29 25.66 -11.03
CA LEU A 235 6.96 26.25 -11.06
C LEU A 235 6.56 26.56 -9.62
N ARG A 236 6.00 27.74 -9.39
CA ARG A 236 5.54 28.17 -8.08
C ARG A 236 4.02 28.24 -8.07
N LEU A 237 3.41 27.47 -7.19
CA LEU A 237 1.98 27.52 -6.92
C LEU A 237 1.73 28.35 -5.68
N LYS A 238 0.82 29.32 -5.77
CA LYS A 238 0.33 30.09 -4.63
C LYS A 238 -0.41 29.17 -3.65
N ALA A 239 -0.78 29.71 -2.50
CA ALA A 239 -1.67 29.02 -1.56
C ALA A 239 -2.95 28.55 -2.27
N TRP A 240 -3.29 27.26 -2.13
CA TRP A 240 -4.49 26.63 -2.70
C TRP A 240 -4.62 26.71 -4.24
N GLU A 241 -3.51 26.94 -4.91
CA GLU A 241 -3.47 27.02 -6.37
C GLU A 241 -3.19 25.64 -6.99
N PHE A 242 -3.65 25.45 -8.21
CA PHE A 242 -3.30 24.31 -9.03
C PHE A 242 -2.94 24.73 -10.46
N THR A 243 -2.24 23.87 -11.17
CA THR A 243 -2.00 24.03 -12.61
C THR A 243 -2.12 22.67 -13.32
N ILE A 244 -2.35 22.73 -14.62
CA ILE A 244 -2.48 21.57 -15.49
C ILE A 244 -1.51 21.74 -16.64
N ILE A 245 -0.65 20.74 -16.85
CA ILE A 245 0.32 20.76 -17.95
C ILE A 245 -0.04 19.62 -18.91
N GLU A 246 -0.22 19.96 -20.17
CA GLU A 246 -0.40 19.02 -21.27
C GLU A 246 0.89 18.88 -22.07
N SER A 247 1.34 17.62 -22.29
CA SER A 247 2.59 17.29 -23.00
C SER A 247 2.39 16.21 -24.06
#